data_2346e9d5c1a3e9697ab9def2f07ffaa3
#
_entry.id   2346e9d5c1a3e9697ab9def2f07ffaa3
#
_cell.length_a   1.000
_cell.length_b   1.000
_cell.length_c   1.000
_cell.angle_alpha   90.00
_cell.angle_beta   90.00
_cell.angle_gamma   90.00
#
_symmetry.space_group_name_H-M   'P 1'
#
loop_
_entity.id
_entity.type
_entity.pdbx_description
1 polymer ?
#
loop_
_entity_poly.entity_id
_entity_poly.type
_entity_poly.pdbx_seq_one_letter_code
_entity_poly.pdbx_strand_id
1 'polypeptide(L)' 'KEAQQVRTYQVRAGDTLGKIAAQFYGDGSRWPEIFEANKDQLKNPDLIEVGMELRIP' A
#
# COMPACT_ATOMS: atom_id res chain seq x y z
N LYS A 1 -19.73 11.91 3.68
CA LYS A 1 -19.40 11.51 3.53
C LYS A 1 -18.80 10.83 3.57
N GLU A 2 -18.36 10.65 3.33
CA GLU A 2 -17.89 9.98 3.29
C GLU A 2 -17.18 9.37 3.55
N ALA A 3 -17.37 9.38 3.41
CA ALA A 3 -16.72 8.58 4.20
C ALA A 3 -15.49 8.04 3.73
N GLN A 4 -14.67 7.76 4.55
CA GLN A 4 -13.57 7.18 4.20
C GLN A 4 -13.67 5.79 4.02
N GLN A 5 -13.42 5.23 2.90
CA GLN A 5 -13.41 3.87 2.70
C GLN A 5 -12.03 3.41 2.90
N VAL A 6 -11.78 2.54 3.85
CA VAL A 6 -10.50 1.92 4.03
C VAL A 6 -10.45 0.71 3.17
N ARG A 7 -9.64 0.75 2.12
CA ARG A 7 -9.47 -0.39 1.25
C ARG A 7 -8.22 -1.13 1.70
N THR A 8 -8.23 -2.43 1.59
CA THR A 8 -7.07 -3.24 1.92
C THR A 8 -6.62 -4.01 0.70
N TYR A 9 -5.36 -4.35 0.67
CA TYR A 9 -4.77 -5.10 -0.42
C TYR A 9 -3.81 -6.13 0.15
N GLN A 10 -3.94 -7.36 -0.28
CA GLN A 10 -3.06 -8.41 0.17
C GLN A 10 -1.88 -8.53 -0.77
N VAL A 11 -0.68 -8.42 -0.24
CA VAL A 11 0.55 -8.42 -1.04
C VAL A 11 0.77 -9.78 -1.67
N ARG A 12 1.15 -9.77 -2.92
CA ARG A 12 1.48 -10.98 -3.67
C ARG A 12 2.94 -10.96 -4.05
N ALA A 13 3.44 -12.10 -4.48
CA ALA A 13 4.82 -12.21 -4.92
C ALA A 13 5.08 -11.23 -6.06
N GLY A 14 6.19 -10.52 -5.98
CA GLY A 14 6.56 -9.55 -6.99
C GLY A 14 5.97 -8.17 -6.83
N ASP A 15 5.13 -7.97 -5.83
CA ASP A 15 4.53 -6.65 -5.60
C ASP A 15 5.52 -5.70 -4.94
N THR A 16 5.33 -4.41 -5.23
CA THR A 16 6.06 -3.35 -4.54
C THR A 16 5.04 -2.26 -4.24
N LEU A 17 5.38 -1.37 -3.31
CA LEU A 17 4.48 -0.27 -2.99
C LEU A 17 4.23 0.61 -4.21
N GLY A 18 5.24 0.81 -5.05
CA GLY A 18 5.06 1.57 -6.27
C GLY A 18 4.09 0.93 -7.22
N LYS A 19 4.15 -0.40 -7.38
CA LYS A 19 3.23 -1.11 -8.24
C LYS A 19 1.82 -1.06 -7.69
N ILE A 20 1.68 -1.17 -6.37
CA ILE A 20 0.38 -1.12 -5.72
C ILE A 20 -0.21 0.29 -5.89
N ALA A 21 0.60 1.33 -5.71
CA ALA A 21 0.15 2.70 -5.89
C ALA A 21 -0.30 2.93 -7.34
N ALA A 22 0.44 2.41 -8.28
CA ALA A 22 0.07 2.54 -9.68
C ALA A 22 -1.28 1.88 -9.96
N GLN A 23 -1.53 0.76 -9.29
CA GLN A 23 -2.79 0.04 -9.48
C GLN A 23 -3.97 0.79 -8.88
N PHE A 24 -3.80 1.37 -7.71
CA PHE A 24 -4.91 2.01 -7.01
C PHE A 24 -5.09 3.48 -7.34
N TYR A 25 -4.00 4.18 -7.63
CA TYR A 25 -4.07 5.61 -7.90
C TYR A 25 -3.77 5.95 -9.37
N GLY A 26 -3.28 4.99 -10.11
CA GLY A 26 -2.80 5.26 -11.46
C GLY A 26 -1.47 6.00 -11.48
N ASP A 27 -0.77 6.04 -10.35
CA ASP A 27 0.46 6.80 -10.21
C ASP A 27 1.34 6.13 -9.19
N GLY A 28 2.37 5.44 -9.65
CA GLY A 28 3.27 4.70 -8.77
C GLY A 28 4.08 5.59 -7.83
N SER A 29 4.25 6.87 -8.19
CA SER A 29 5.01 7.78 -7.35
C SER A 29 4.27 8.15 -6.07
N ARG A 30 3.03 7.71 -5.93
CA ARG A 30 2.25 7.98 -4.72
C ARG A 30 2.43 6.89 -3.66
N TRP A 31 3.37 6.00 -3.85
CA TRP A 31 3.63 4.95 -2.86
C TRP A 31 3.89 5.47 -1.44
N PRO A 32 4.44 6.69 -1.24
CA PRO A 32 4.63 7.17 0.13
C PRO A 32 3.34 7.28 0.92
N GLU A 33 2.20 7.50 0.25
CA GLU A 33 0.92 7.57 0.93
C GLU A 33 0.56 6.21 1.52
N ILE A 34 0.84 5.14 0.78
CA ILE A 34 0.59 3.80 1.27
C ILE A 34 1.55 3.47 2.41
N PHE A 35 2.81 3.83 2.27
CA PHE A 35 3.79 3.59 3.30
C PHE A 35 3.40 4.30 4.60
N GLU A 36 2.98 5.56 4.52
CA GLU A 36 2.59 6.31 5.69
C GLU A 36 1.37 5.67 6.38
N ALA A 37 0.44 5.18 5.61
CA ALA A 37 -0.75 4.55 6.18
C ALA A 37 -0.43 3.22 6.87
N ASN A 38 0.72 2.65 6.60
CA ASN A 38 1.11 1.34 7.13
C ASN A 38 2.40 1.36 7.93
N LYS A 39 2.78 2.53 8.44
CA LYS A 39 4.04 2.65 9.16
C LYS A 39 4.11 1.78 10.40
N ASP A 40 2.96 1.43 10.95
CA ASP A 40 2.91 0.56 12.11
C ASP A 40 3.40 -0.84 11.80
N GLN A 41 3.33 -1.25 10.54
CA GLN A 41 3.78 -2.61 10.18
C GLN A 41 4.92 -2.60 9.17
N LEU A 42 5.27 -1.45 8.60
CA LEU A 42 6.36 -1.36 7.64
C LEU A 42 7.47 -0.48 8.18
N LYS A 43 8.63 -1.07 8.38
CA LYS A 43 9.80 -0.29 8.81
C LYS A 43 10.49 0.35 7.63
N ASN A 44 10.27 -0.20 6.45
CA ASN A 44 10.97 0.21 5.25
C ASN A 44 10.05 -0.03 4.09
N PRO A 45 9.94 0.89 3.13
CA PRO A 45 9.01 0.70 2.02
C PRO A 45 9.32 -0.51 1.14
N ASP A 46 10.54 -1.04 1.23
CA ASP A 46 10.89 -2.22 0.45
C ASP A 46 10.66 -3.52 1.21
N LEU A 47 10.26 -3.45 2.46
CA LEU A 47 10.10 -4.64 3.28
C LEU A 47 8.64 -5.06 3.38
N ILE A 48 8.01 -5.30 2.24
CA ILE A 48 6.65 -5.86 2.24
C ILE A 48 6.77 -7.36 1.99
N GLU A 49 5.84 -8.11 2.56
CA GLU A 49 5.88 -9.56 2.48
C GLU A 49 4.61 -10.09 1.87
N VAL A 50 4.73 -11.19 1.16
CA VAL A 50 3.57 -11.86 0.58
C VAL A 50 2.60 -12.23 1.68
N GLY A 51 1.34 -11.93 1.46
CA GLY A 51 0.28 -12.19 2.43
C GLY A 51 0.03 -11.05 3.40
N MET A 52 0.87 -10.03 3.40
CA MET A 52 0.68 -8.89 4.27
C MET A 52 -0.52 -8.08 3.78
N GLU A 53 -1.34 -7.62 4.71
CA GLU A 53 -2.50 -6.82 4.35
C GLU A 53 -2.17 -5.35 4.55
N LEU A 54 -2.21 -4.59 3.48
CA LEU A 54 -1.89 -3.17 3.50
C LEU A 54 -3.16 -2.35 3.43
N ARG A 55 -3.18 -1.26 4.16
CA ARG A 55 -4.29 -0.31 4.10
C ARG A 55 -4.01 0.69 2.99
N ILE A 56 -4.99 0.88 2.13
CA ILE A 56 -4.85 1.81 1.00
C ILE A 56 -5.70 3.03 1.31
N PRO A 57 -5.11 4.17 1.60
CA PRO A 57 -5.87 5.36 1.96
C PRO A 57 -6.68 5.93 0.82
#